data_c718dfbdc5fc7429c00b889db8d93dff
#
_entry.id   c718dfbdc5fc7429c00b889db8d93dff
#
_cell.length_a   1.000
_cell.length_b   1.000
_cell.length_c   1.000
_cell.angle_alpha   90.00
_cell.angle_beta   90.00
_cell.angle_gamma   90.00
#
_symmetry.space_group_name_H-M   'P 1'
#
loop_
_entity.id
_entity.type
_entity.pdbx_description
1 polymer ?
#
loop_
_entity_poly.entity_id
_entity_poly.type
_entity_poly.pdbx_seq_one_letter_code
_entity_poly.pdbx_strand_id
1 'polypeptide(L)'
;MRSKQRPVEKENWIRVENTHEPIIDRQLWDKVQKLLTKKHRDIDLETDKNIFAGFIKCGDCGRAMMKNFWRRADGSKSYSFYCGTYKRSGKDYCTPHTLPFQVLNDIVLGDLKQIIRNVENLQELVKSQSFTATKIRKSTDIELIKLKAELERVKKLKKSIYEDYKDELISKEEFLSYREDYQQKETLYSKQIETLEEKKKESVAEDVFETPWLRRLLELKDIEELDRDIIVEMIDQITVYENRKLKISYNFGNELEHLFSSVYCEDLEKKAI
;
A
#
# COMPACT_ATOMS: atom_id res chain seq x y z
N MET A 1 22.11 51.18 12.05
CA MET A 1 20.69 50.84 12.26
C MET A 1 20.44 49.44 11.73
N ARG A 2 20.11 48.44 12.56
CA ARG A 2 19.70 47.12 12.10
C ARG A 2 18.23 47.20 11.62
N SER A 3 17.98 46.99 10.34
CA SER A 3 16.62 46.93 9.81
C SER A 3 15.87 45.76 10.46
N LYS A 4 14.65 46.00 10.94
CA LYS A 4 13.78 44.94 11.45
C LYS A 4 13.49 43.97 10.31
N GLN A 5 13.78 42.69 10.50
CA GLN A 5 13.39 41.63 9.57
C GLN A 5 11.86 41.60 9.46
N ARG A 6 11.35 41.68 8.24
CA ARG A 6 9.92 41.52 7.95
C ARG A 6 9.68 40.11 7.44
N PRO A 7 8.68 39.39 7.95
CA PRO A 7 8.31 38.11 7.39
C PRO A 7 7.81 38.29 5.94
N VAL A 8 8.33 37.50 5.03
CA VAL A 8 7.89 37.43 3.63
C VAL A 8 6.70 36.50 3.54
N GLU A 9 5.66 36.87 2.81
CA GLU A 9 4.51 36.00 2.55
C GLU A 9 4.94 34.72 1.82
N LYS A 10 4.25 33.60 2.12
CA LYS A 10 4.62 32.28 1.60
C LYS A 10 4.64 32.19 0.07
N GLU A 11 3.86 33.03 -0.60
CA GLU A 11 3.79 33.11 -2.06
C GLU A 11 5.08 33.67 -2.69
N ASN A 12 5.81 34.48 -1.92
CA ASN A 12 7.08 35.10 -2.34
C ASN A 12 8.33 34.32 -1.87
N TRP A 13 8.16 33.09 -1.33
CA TRP A 13 9.29 32.27 -0.91
C TRP A 13 9.97 31.65 -2.13
N ILE A 14 11.27 31.82 -2.23
CA ILE A 14 12.09 31.09 -3.21
C ILE A 14 12.32 29.68 -2.67
N ARG A 15 11.74 28.69 -3.31
CA ARG A 15 11.95 27.27 -2.98
C ARG A 15 12.95 26.68 -3.95
N VAL A 16 14.00 26.09 -3.41
CA VAL A 16 14.97 25.30 -4.18
C VAL A 16 14.79 23.86 -3.75
N GLU A 17 14.38 23.02 -4.70
CA GLU A 17 14.14 21.59 -4.44
C GLU A 17 15.44 20.79 -4.61
N ASN A 18 15.52 19.65 -3.91
CA ASN A 18 16.62 18.68 -4.00
C ASN A 18 18.02 19.25 -3.71
N THR A 19 18.13 20.16 -2.74
CA THR A 19 19.42 20.78 -2.33
C THR A 19 20.32 19.83 -1.56
N HIS A 20 19.78 18.78 -0.96
CA HIS A 20 20.51 17.76 -0.19
C HIS A 20 19.67 16.48 -0.10
N GLU A 21 20.32 15.39 0.27
CA GLU A 21 19.66 14.11 0.50
C GLU A 21 18.69 14.21 1.69
N PRO A 22 17.43 13.74 1.57
CA PRO A 22 16.46 13.89 2.64
C PRO A 22 16.82 13.02 3.83
N ILE A 23 16.80 13.60 5.05
CA ILE A 23 17.02 12.88 6.32
C ILE A 23 15.83 11.97 6.65
N ILE A 24 14.62 12.37 6.22
CA ILE A 24 13.37 11.65 6.45
C ILE A 24 12.71 11.41 5.10
N ASP A 25 12.24 10.17 4.87
CA ASP A 25 11.50 9.84 3.67
C ASP A 25 10.28 10.75 3.47
N ARG A 26 10.02 11.13 2.22
CA ARG A 26 8.95 12.08 1.87
C ARG A 26 7.57 11.58 2.26
N GLN A 27 7.32 10.27 2.16
CA GLN A 27 6.05 9.67 2.56
C GLN A 27 5.83 9.80 4.07
N LEU A 28 6.87 9.58 4.87
CA LEU A 28 6.81 9.75 6.32
C LEU A 28 6.59 11.23 6.70
N TRP A 29 7.29 12.15 6.03
CA TRP A 29 7.08 13.59 6.21
C TRP A 29 5.63 14.00 5.96
N ASP A 30 5.05 13.57 4.83
CA ASP A 30 3.68 13.91 4.45
C ASP A 30 2.65 13.32 5.44
N LYS A 31 2.89 12.11 5.96
CA LYS A 31 2.08 11.53 7.05
C LYS A 31 2.12 12.39 8.30
N VAL A 32 3.30 12.82 8.73
CA VAL A 32 3.47 13.69 9.91
C VAL A 32 2.79 15.04 9.70
N GLN A 33 2.92 15.67 8.52
CA GLN A 33 2.25 16.92 8.21
C GLN A 33 0.71 16.78 8.25
N LYS A 34 0.15 15.68 7.72
CA LYS A 34 -1.28 15.37 7.84
C LYS A 34 -1.73 15.23 9.31
N LEU A 35 -0.93 14.58 10.15
CA LEU A 35 -1.22 14.45 11.57
C LEU A 35 -1.19 15.81 12.31
N LEU A 36 -0.22 16.65 12.00
CA LEU A 36 -0.11 18.01 12.59
C LEU A 36 -1.27 18.93 12.20
N THR A 37 -1.88 18.73 11.03
CA THR A 37 -3.09 19.48 10.62
C THR A 37 -4.36 18.99 11.32
N LYS A 38 -4.38 17.76 11.87
CA LYS A 38 -5.50 17.27 12.68
C LYS A 38 -5.52 18.02 14.01
N LYS A 39 -6.44 18.99 14.14
CA LYS A 39 -6.57 19.81 15.36
C LYS A 39 -6.78 18.93 16.57
N HIS A 40 -5.78 18.87 17.42
CA HIS A 40 -5.82 18.24 18.73
C HIS A 40 -6.04 19.35 19.78
N ARG A 41 -7.02 19.19 20.66
CA ARG A 41 -7.10 19.96 21.88
C ARG A 41 -6.42 19.14 22.96
N ASP A 42 -5.37 19.68 23.57
CA ASP A 42 -4.81 19.11 24.79
C ASP A 42 -5.91 19.11 25.84
N ILE A 43 -6.35 17.94 26.20
CA ILE A 43 -7.35 17.73 27.24
C ILE A 43 -6.57 17.31 28.49
N ASP A 44 -6.92 17.92 29.61
CA ASP A 44 -6.37 17.67 30.94
C ASP A 44 -5.89 16.23 31.15
N LEU A 45 -4.71 16.10 31.71
CA LEU A 45 -3.97 14.85 31.94
C LEU A 45 -4.72 13.84 32.85
N GLU A 46 -5.82 14.26 33.51
CA GLU A 46 -6.61 13.42 34.42
C GLU A 46 -7.88 12.80 33.79
N THR A 47 -8.24 13.19 32.58
CA THR A 47 -9.42 12.59 31.91
C THR A 47 -8.98 11.58 30.87
N ASP A 48 -9.67 10.43 30.82
CA ASP A 48 -9.47 9.35 29.85
C ASP A 48 -9.15 9.87 28.46
N LYS A 49 -7.93 9.61 27.99
CA LYS A 49 -7.44 10.05 26.69
C LYS A 49 -8.42 9.61 25.60
N ASN A 50 -8.89 10.57 24.80
CA ASN A 50 -9.71 10.24 23.64
C ASN A 50 -8.82 9.70 22.52
N ILE A 51 -8.66 8.37 22.46
CA ILE A 51 -7.84 7.70 21.44
C ILE A 51 -8.28 8.01 20.01
N PHE A 52 -9.56 8.35 19.78
CA PHE A 52 -10.14 8.69 18.47
C PHE A 52 -10.15 10.20 18.16
N ALA A 53 -9.50 11.04 18.98
CA ALA A 53 -9.50 12.49 18.76
C ALA A 53 -8.92 12.86 17.38
N GLY A 54 -9.67 13.64 16.59
CA GLY A 54 -9.26 14.07 15.24
C GLY A 54 -9.51 13.06 14.11
N PHE A 55 -10.00 11.85 14.42
CA PHE A 55 -10.27 10.81 13.42
C PHE A 55 -11.75 10.65 13.07
N ILE A 56 -12.67 11.08 13.96
CA ILE A 56 -14.12 10.87 13.77
C ILE A 56 -14.75 12.09 13.12
N LYS A 57 -15.44 11.88 12.01
CA LYS A 57 -16.20 12.92 11.28
C LYS A 57 -17.67 12.50 11.11
N CYS A 58 -18.54 13.50 11.08
CA CYS A 58 -19.93 13.33 10.70
C CYS A 58 -20.05 13.10 9.19
N GLY A 59 -20.82 12.07 8.77
CA GLY A 59 -20.99 11.73 7.35
C GLY A 59 -21.79 12.76 6.57
N ASP A 60 -22.68 13.51 7.22
CA ASP A 60 -23.54 14.48 6.56
C ASP A 60 -22.88 15.86 6.45
N CYS A 61 -22.33 16.40 7.56
CA CYS A 61 -21.76 17.75 7.54
C CYS A 61 -20.23 17.78 7.45
N GLY A 62 -19.55 16.64 7.44
CA GLY A 62 -18.10 16.50 7.32
C GLY A 62 -17.29 17.02 8.51
N ARG A 63 -17.92 17.62 9.53
CA ARG A 63 -17.21 18.19 10.68
C ARG A 63 -16.83 17.12 11.69
N ALA A 64 -15.76 17.38 12.45
CA ALA A 64 -15.33 16.50 13.53
C ALA A 64 -16.44 16.32 14.57
N MET A 65 -16.65 15.08 15.00
CA MET A 65 -17.57 14.77 16.07
C MET A 65 -16.96 15.12 17.44
N MET A 66 -17.82 15.53 18.36
CA MET A 66 -17.42 15.97 19.70
C MET A 66 -17.62 14.85 20.70
N LYS A 67 -16.65 14.64 21.60
CA LYS A 67 -16.77 13.71 22.73
C LYS A 67 -17.59 14.38 23.84
N ASN A 68 -18.57 13.66 24.38
CA ASN A 68 -19.30 14.02 25.59
C ASN A 68 -19.23 12.88 26.60
N PHE A 69 -19.35 13.19 27.88
CA PHE A 69 -19.38 12.18 28.92
C PHE A 69 -20.56 12.44 29.84
N TRP A 70 -21.03 11.38 30.44
CA TRP A 70 -22.00 11.42 31.55
C TRP A 70 -21.61 10.39 32.59
N ARG A 71 -22.04 10.63 33.81
CA ARG A 71 -21.91 9.65 34.92
C ARG A 71 -23.12 8.75 34.94
N ARG A 72 -22.89 7.46 35.04
CA ARG A 72 -23.94 6.48 35.29
C ARG A 72 -24.33 6.49 36.74
N ALA A 73 -25.46 5.81 37.10
CA ALA A 73 -25.94 5.69 38.46
C ALA A 73 -24.94 4.99 39.41
N ASP A 74 -24.08 4.11 38.85
CA ASP A 74 -23.00 3.42 39.56
C ASP A 74 -21.73 4.28 39.75
N GLY A 75 -21.78 5.55 39.36
CA GLY A 75 -20.65 6.49 39.43
C GLY A 75 -19.64 6.37 38.27
N SER A 76 -19.73 5.35 37.42
CA SER A 76 -18.84 5.16 36.27
C SER A 76 -19.07 6.25 35.21
N LYS A 77 -17.98 6.61 34.47
CA LYS A 77 -18.08 7.54 33.35
C LYS A 77 -18.42 6.79 32.06
N SER A 78 -19.40 7.28 31.32
CA SER A 78 -19.71 6.79 29.97
C SER A 78 -19.48 7.89 28.95
N TYR A 79 -18.97 7.53 27.81
CA TYR A 79 -18.57 8.47 26.76
C TYR A 79 -19.33 8.21 25.47
N SER A 80 -19.64 9.27 24.71
CA SER A 80 -20.17 9.17 23.35
C SER A 80 -19.65 10.29 22.48
N PHE A 81 -19.66 10.04 21.18
CA PHE A 81 -19.42 11.04 20.15
C PHE A 81 -20.76 11.51 19.59
N TYR A 82 -20.87 12.81 19.32
CA TYR A 82 -22.06 13.40 18.72
C TYR A 82 -21.70 14.49 17.69
N CYS A 83 -22.60 14.72 16.74
CA CYS A 83 -22.43 15.80 15.79
C CYS A 83 -22.64 17.16 16.45
N GLY A 84 -21.57 17.96 16.53
CA GLY A 84 -21.62 19.29 17.12
C GLY A 84 -22.45 20.31 16.32
N THR A 85 -22.60 20.10 14.99
CA THR A 85 -23.44 20.95 14.13
C THR A 85 -24.91 20.74 14.45
N TYR A 86 -25.36 19.49 14.51
CA TYR A 86 -26.72 19.19 14.92
C TYR A 86 -27.06 19.77 16.32
N LYS A 87 -26.17 19.56 17.29
CA LYS A 87 -26.40 20.03 18.66
C LYS A 87 -26.48 21.53 18.79
N ARG A 88 -25.75 22.29 17.96
CA ARG A 88 -25.72 23.76 18.01
C ARG A 88 -26.77 24.41 17.12
N SER A 89 -27.00 23.86 15.94
CA SER A 89 -27.76 24.51 14.86
C SER A 89 -29.05 23.77 14.50
N GLY A 90 -29.28 22.58 15.05
CA GLY A 90 -30.54 21.83 14.85
C GLY A 90 -30.63 21.01 13.57
N LYS A 91 -31.86 20.55 13.28
CA LYS A 91 -32.16 19.61 12.20
C LYS A 91 -31.96 20.18 10.79
N ASP A 92 -32.06 21.51 10.64
CA ASP A 92 -31.91 22.17 9.34
C ASP A 92 -30.46 22.13 8.82
N TYR A 93 -29.49 21.86 9.69
CA TYR A 93 -28.07 21.88 9.36
C TYR A 93 -27.38 20.50 9.38
N CYS A 94 -27.94 19.53 10.09
CA CYS A 94 -27.43 18.17 10.14
C CYS A 94 -28.42 17.22 10.80
N THR A 95 -28.29 15.93 10.58
CA THR A 95 -29.05 14.88 11.27
C THR A 95 -28.43 14.51 12.63
N PRO A 96 -29.19 13.89 13.55
CA PRO A 96 -28.67 13.50 14.87
C PRO A 96 -27.77 12.28 14.75
N HIS A 97 -26.48 12.48 14.91
CA HIS A 97 -25.49 11.40 14.99
C HIS A 97 -24.96 11.30 16.41
N THR A 98 -25.13 10.13 17.01
CA THR A 98 -24.57 9.82 18.33
C THR A 98 -24.03 8.40 18.33
N LEU A 99 -22.80 8.22 18.76
CA LEU A 99 -22.10 6.95 18.80
C LEU A 99 -21.43 6.76 20.16
N PRO A 100 -21.81 5.74 20.95
CA PRO A 100 -21.12 5.41 22.20
C PRO A 100 -19.66 5.02 21.93
N PHE A 101 -18.75 5.45 22.83
CA PHE A 101 -17.32 5.15 22.72
C PHE A 101 -17.05 3.65 22.65
N GLN A 102 -17.69 2.88 23.55
CA GLN A 102 -17.48 1.43 23.59
C GLN A 102 -17.88 0.74 22.30
N VAL A 103 -19.02 1.12 21.72
CA VAL A 103 -19.47 0.57 20.43
C VAL A 103 -18.48 0.87 19.31
N LEU A 104 -17.96 2.10 19.27
CA LEU A 104 -16.94 2.45 18.29
C LEU A 104 -15.66 1.63 18.49
N ASN A 105 -15.19 1.53 19.73
CA ASN A 105 -14.00 0.77 20.09
C ASN A 105 -14.12 -0.70 19.68
N ASP A 106 -15.24 -1.33 20.00
CA ASP A 106 -15.49 -2.74 19.68
C ASP A 106 -15.57 -2.99 18.17
N ILE A 107 -16.21 -2.08 17.43
CA ILE A 107 -16.28 -2.17 15.95
C ILE A 107 -14.89 -2.04 15.33
N VAL A 108 -14.11 -1.02 15.72
CA VAL A 108 -12.78 -0.78 15.17
C VAL A 108 -11.83 -1.94 15.51
N LEU A 109 -11.85 -2.40 16.76
CA LEU A 109 -11.05 -3.55 17.18
C LEU A 109 -11.43 -4.83 16.44
N GLY A 110 -12.74 -5.08 16.30
CA GLY A 110 -13.25 -6.24 15.55
C GLY A 110 -12.88 -6.23 14.09
N ASP A 111 -12.98 -5.07 13.44
CA ASP A 111 -12.64 -4.89 12.03
C ASP A 111 -11.12 -5.07 11.78
N LEU A 112 -10.27 -4.48 12.64
CA LEU A 112 -8.83 -4.70 12.58
C LEU A 112 -8.45 -6.17 12.77
N LYS A 113 -9.05 -6.86 13.76
CA LYS A 113 -8.84 -8.30 13.96
C LYS A 113 -9.24 -9.11 12.74
N GLN A 114 -10.33 -8.74 12.08
CA GLN A 114 -10.78 -9.43 10.86
C GLN A 114 -9.81 -9.20 9.69
N ILE A 115 -9.34 -7.97 9.50
CA ILE A 115 -8.33 -7.66 8.48
C ILE A 115 -7.06 -8.47 8.71
N ILE A 116 -6.55 -8.50 9.96
CA ILE A 116 -5.36 -9.26 10.32
C ILE A 116 -5.53 -10.75 10.00
N ARG A 117 -6.64 -11.36 10.41
CA ARG A 117 -6.94 -12.77 10.10
C ARG A 117 -7.00 -13.05 8.60
N ASN A 118 -7.63 -12.15 7.82
CA ASN A 118 -7.70 -12.30 6.38
C ASN A 118 -6.30 -12.25 5.75
N VAL A 119 -5.42 -11.37 6.23
CA VAL A 119 -4.04 -11.25 5.78
C VAL A 119 -3.21 -12.48 6.18
N GLU A 120 -3.37 -13.00 7.40
CA GLU A 120 -2.71 -14.24 7.84
C GLU A 120 -3.12 -15.44 6.96
N ASN A 121 -4.42 -15.59 6.68
CA ASN A 121 -4.93 -16.64 5.79
C ASN A 121 -4.33 -16.50 4.38
N LEU A 122 -4.25 -15.28 3.84
CA LEU A 122 -3.60 -15.04 2.54
C LEU A 122 -2.11 -15.38 2.57
N GLN A 123 -1.41 -15.03 3.63
CA GLN A 123 0.00 -15.36 3.80
C GLN A 123 0.23 -16.87 3.85
N GLU A 124 -0.63 -17.64 4.52
CA GLU A 124 -0.58 -19.10 4.55
C GLU A 124 -0.86 -19.71 3.17
N LEU A 125 -1.86 -19.19 2.46
CA LEU A 125 -2.17 -19.62 1.10
C LEU A 125 -0.99 -19.37 0.15
N VAL A 126 -0.41 -18.19 0.17
CA VAL A 126 0.76 -17.84 -0.64
C VAL A 126 1.96 -18.71 -0.25
N LYS A 127 2.23 -18.94 1.03
CA LYS A 127 3.31 -19.84 1.48
C LYS A 127 3.09 -21.27 1.02
N SER A 128 1.88 -21.79 1.08
CA SER A 128 1.57 -23.14 0.62
C SER A 128 1.72 -23.30 -0.91
N GLN A 129 1.41 -22.26 -1.68
CA GLN A 129 1.61 -22.21 -3.12
C GLN A 129 3.07 -21.86 -3.50
N SER A 130 3.78 -21.10 -2.67
CA SER A 130 5.14 -20.65 -2.94
C SER A 130 6.16 -21.80 -2.98
N PHE A 131 5.90 -22.91 -2.30
CA PHE A 131 6.77 -24.09 -2.43
C PHE A 131 6.81 -24.64 -3.86
N THR A 132 5.69 -24.58 -4.57
CA THR A 132 5.61 -24.90 -6.00
C THR A 132 6.11 -23.74 -6.86
N ALA A 133 5.78 -22.51 -6.51
CA ALA A 133 6.21 -21.29 -7.22
C ALA A 133 7.72 -21.05 -7.13
N THR A 134 8.35 -21.28 -5.96
CA THR A 134 9.81 -21.16 -5.79
C THR A 134 10.57 -22.18 -6.62
N LYS A 135 10.01 -23.40 -6.78
CA LYS A 135 10.59 -24.44 -7.64
C LYS A 135 10.49 -24.06 -9.12
N ILE A 136 9.35 -23.50 -9.53
CA ILE A 136 9.11 -22.99 -10.89
C ILE A 136 10.01 -21.76 -11.14
N ARG A 137 10.12 -20.82 -10.21
CA ARG A 137 10.95 -19.61 -10.31
C ARG A 137 12.44 -19.95 -10.50
N LYS A 138 12.97 -20.89 -9.71
CA LYS A 138 14.34 -21.38 -9.88
C LYS A 138 14.56 -22.03 -11.25
N SER A 139 13.59 -22.81 -11.75
CA SER A 139 13.69 -23.42 -13.08
C SER A 139 13.63 -22.36 -14.18
N THR A 140 12.77 -21.35 -14.07
CA THR A 140 12.63 -20.23 -15.01
C THR A 140 13.91 -19.38 -15.05
N ASP A 141 14.53 -19.09 -13.89
CA ASP A 141 15.79 -18.36 -13.83
C ASP A 141 16.94 -19.11 -14.52
N ILE A 142 17.03 -20.42 -14.32
CA ILE A 142 18.03 -21.28 -14.99
C ILE A 142 17.78 -21.28 -16.51
N GLU A 143 16.52 -21.36 -16.94
CA GLU A 143 16.12 -21.35 -18.35
C GLU A 143 16.42 -20.00 -18.99
N LEU A 144 16.13 -18.87 -18.33
CA LEU A 144 16.50 -17.51 -18.77
C LEU A 144 18.01 -17.36 -18.96
N ILE A 145 18.81 -17.86 -18.02
CA ILE A 145 20.28 -17.80 -18.12
C ILE A 145 20.76 -18.58 -19.35
N LYS A 146 20.20 -19.80 -19.58
CA LYS A 146 20.54 -20.62 -20.75
C LYS A 146 20.15 -19.95 -22.05
N LEU A 147 18.93 -19.42 -22.17
CA LEU A 147 18.45 -18.76 -23.38
C LEU A 147 19.25 -17.48 -23.69
N LYS A 148 19.61 -16.69 -22.68
CA LYS A 148 20.46 -15.51 -22.84
C LYS A 148 21.86 -15.91 -23.32
N ALA A 149 22.43 -17.00 -22.81
CA ALA A 149 23.72 -17.52 -23.26
C ALA A 149 23.67 -18.00 -24.72
N GLU A 150 22.61 -18.73 -25.11
CA GLU A 150 22.41 -19.16 -26.47
C GLU A 150 22.19 -17.98 -27.45
N LEU A 151 21.44 -16.97 -27.05
CA LEU A 151 21.25 -15.74 -27.82
C LEU A 151 22.61 -15.04 -28.10
N GLU A 152 23.42 -14.90 -27.06
CA GLU A 152 24.77 -14.30 -27.22
C GLU A 152 25.69 -15.16 -28.09
N ARG A 153 25.55 -16.49 -28.00
CA ARG A 153 26.27 -17.42 -28.89
C ARG A 153 25.86 -17.23 -30.35
N VAL A 154 24.56 -17.15 -30.63
CA VAL A 154 24.04 -16.91 -31.98
C VAL A 154 24.52 -15.58 -32.53
N LYS A 155 24.53 -14.52 -31.74
CA LYS A 155 25.06 -13.20 -32.16
C LYS A 155 26.53 -13.26 -32.48
N LYS A 156 27.34 -13.99 -31.71
CA LYS A 156 28.78 -14.18 -32.02
C LYS A 156 28.99 -14.96 -33.32
N LEU A 157 28.25 -16.04 -33.55
CA LEU A 157 28.32 -16.82 -34.77
C LEU A 157 27.88 -16.01 -35.98
N LYS A 158 26.83 -15.19 -35.86
CA LYS A 158 26.38 -14.28 -36.92
C LYS A 158 27.44 -13.26 -37.29
N LYS A 159 28.28 -12.84 -36.36
CA LYS A 159 29.42 -11.97 -36.62
C LYS A 159 30.56 -12.73 -37.29
N SER A 160 30.86 -13.95 -36.83
CA SER A 160 31.91 -14.80 -37.41
C SER A 160 31.65 -15.13 -38.88
N ILE A 161 30.42 -15.54 -39.25
CA ILE A 161 30.11 -15.84 -40.66
C ILE A 161 30.22 -14.63 -41.58
N TYR A 162 30.08 -13.40 -41.05
CA TYR A 162 30.33 -12.20 -41.82
C TYR A 162 31.82 -12.02 -42.10
N GLU A 163 32.69 -12.35 -41.13
CA GLU A 163 34.15 -12.33 -41.27
C GLU A 163 34.61 -13.40 -42.28
N ASP A 164 34.07 -14.65 -42.15
CA ASP A 164 34.35 -15.75 -43.07
C ASP A 164 33.95 -15.42 -44.52
N TYR A 165 32.82 -14.75 -44.72
CA TYR A 165 32.37 -14.28 -46.03
C TYR A 165 33.30 -13.20 -46.57
N LYS A 166 33.76 -12.26 -45.75
CA LYS A 166 34.70 -11.21 -46.14
C LYS A 166 36.07 -11.75 -46.52
N ASP A 167 36.49 -12.85 -45.87
CA ASP A 167 37.74 -13.53 -46.10
C ASP A 167 37.62 -14.57 -47.25
N GLU A 168 36.51 -14.57 -47.99
CA GLU A 168 36.20 -15.46 -49.13
C GLU A 168 36.22 -16.96 -48.78
N LEU A 169 36.05 -17.30 -47.50
CA LEU A 169 36.02 -18.70 -47.01
C LEU A 169 34.69 -19.39 -47.30
N ILE A 170 33.62 -18.63 -47.46
CA ILE A 170 32.28 -19.12 -47.79
C ILE A 170 31.68 -18.38 -48.98
N SER A 171 30.81 -19.06 -49.74
CA SER A 171 30.12 -18.45 -50.89
C SER A 171 29.02 -17.48 -50.43
N LYS A 172 28.57 -16.61 -51.33
CA LYS A 172 27.46 -15.69 -51.08
C LYS A 172 26.15 -16.43 -50.71
N GLU A 173 25.89 -17.56 -51.36
CA GLU A 173 24.70 -18.39 -51.15
C GLU A 173 24.72 -19.01 -49.75
N GLU A 174 25.84 -19.59 -49.34
CA GLU A 174 26.03 -20.12 -47.98
C GLU A 174 25.91 -19.01 -46.91
N PHE A 175 26.53 -17.84 -47.13
CA PHE A 175 26.41 -16.72 -46.24
C PHE A 175 24.95 -16.28 -46.03
N LEU A 176 24.16 -16.17 -47.12
CA LEU A 176 22.77 -15.77 -47.06
C LEU A 176 21.92 -16.83 -46.30
N SER A 177 22.15 -18.11 -46.54
CA SER A 177 21.49 -19.21 -45.85
C SER A 177 21.77 -19.20 -44.34
N TYR A 178 23.05 -19.13 -43.95
CA TYR A 178 23.42 -19.07 -42.52
C TYR A 178 22.90 -17.79 -41.81
N ARG A 179 22.93 -16.66 -42.53
CA ARG A 179 22.41 -15.39 -42.00
C ARG A 179 20.92 -15.50 -41.70
N GLU A 180 20.14 -16.14 -42.58
CA GLU A 180 18.72 -16.31 -42.40
C GLU A 180 18.43 -17.24 -41.21
N ASP A 181 19.13 -18.36 -41.10
CA ASP A 181 19.03 -19.32 -39.99
C ASP A 181 19.32 -18.65 -38.62
N TYR A 182 20.40 -17.88 -38.56
CA TYR A 182 20.78 -17.20 -37.32
C TYR A 182 19.82 -16.06 -36.98
N GLN A 183 19.25 -15.39 -37.98
CA GLN A 183 18.23 -14.36 -37.75
C GLN A 183 16.95 -14.96 -37.19
N GLN A 184 16.51 -16.12 -37.69
CA GLN A 184 15.34 -16.83 -37.16
C GLN A 184 15.58 -17.30 -35.70
N LYS A 185 16.76 -17.87 -35.41
CA LYS A 185 17.13 -18.25 -34.03
C LYS A 185 17.19 -17.06 -33.06
N GLU A 186 17.76 -15.95 -33.50
CA GLU A 186 17.81 -14.71 -32.71
C GLU A 186 16.41 -14.21 -32.35
N THR A 187 15.49 -14.20 -33.30
CA THR A 187 14.10 -13.80 -33.12
C THR A 187 13.36 -14.76 -32.19
N LEU A 188 13.58 -16.07 -32.36
CA LEU A 188 12.96 -17.09 -31.52
C LEU A 188 13.40 -16.94 -30.04
N TYR A 189 14.71 -16.88 -29.80
CA TYR A 189 15.25 -16.75 -28.43
C TYR A 189 14.84 -15.43 -27.78
N SER A 190 14.79 -14.33 -28.54
CA SER A 190 14.34 -13.04 -28.01
C SER A 190 12.88 -13.10 -27.55
N LYS A 191 11.99 -13.71 -28.33
CA LYS A 191 10.58 -13.89 -27.94
C LYS A 191 10.42 -14.81 -26.73
N GLN A 192 11.20 -15.89 -26.65
CA GLN A 192 11.15 -16.78 -25.49
C GLN A 192 11.62 -16.09 -24.22
N ILE A 193 12.68 -15.27 -24.30
CA ILE A 193 13.19 -14.49 -23.18
C ILE A 193 12.13 -13.48 -22.71
N GLU A 194 11.49 -12.75 -23.63
CA GLU A 194 10.43 -11.78 -23.34
C GLU A 194 9.24 -12.44 -22.59
N THR A 195 8.76 -13.58 -23.11
CA THR A 195 7.67 -14.32 -22.50
C THR A 195 8.02 -14.83 -21.09
N LEU A 196 9.26 -15.28 -20.87
CA LEU A 196 9.69 -15.72 -19.53
C LEU A 196 9.92 -14.56 -18.57
N GLU A 197 10.37 -13.39 -19.06
CA GLU A 197 10.52 -12.17 -18.26
C GLU A 197 9.15 -11.58 -17.86
N GLU A 198 8.14 -11.66 -18.73
CA GLU A 198 6.75 -11.30 -18.40
C GLU A 198 6.19 -12.21 -17.31
N LYS A 199 6.30 -13.53 -17.46
CA LYS A 199 5.88 -14.51 -16.43
C LYS A 199 6.61 -14.28 -15.10
N LYS A 200 7.86 -13.85 -15.12
CA LYS A 200 8.62 -13.52 -13.91
C LYS A 200 8.08 -12.26 -13.23
N LYS A 201 7.65 -11.24 -13.99
CA LYS A 201 7.02 -10.02 -13.45
C LYS A 201 5.67 -10.31 -12.77
N GLU A 202 4.91 -11.26 -13.29
CA GLU A 202 3.62 -11.67 -12.71
C GLU A 202 3.76 -12.42 -11.37
N SER A 203 4.92 -13.04 -11.12
CA SER A 203 5.18 -13.82 -9.89
C SER A 203 5.68 -12.99 -8.69
N VAL A 204 5.41 -11.69 -8.61
CA VAL A 204 5.91 -10.73 -7.58
C VAL A 204 5.20 -10.85 -6.22
N ALA A 205 4.30 -11.82 -6.02
CA ALA A 205 3.50 -11.94 -4.79
C ALA A 205 4.31 -12.13 -3.48
N GLU A 206 5.57 -12.57 -3.52
CA GLU A 206 6.38 -12.76 -2.31
C GLU A 206 6.90 -11.43 -1.71
N ASP A 207 7.24 -10.44 -2.54
CA ASP A 207 7.77 -9.16 -2.07
C ASP A 207 6.70 -8.27 -1.39
N VAL A 208 5.41 -8.53 -1.66
CA VAL A 208 4.31 -7.74 -1.10
C VAL A 208 4.20 -7.93 0.42
N PHE A 209 4.50 -9.13 0.94
CA PHE A 209 4.47 -9.42 2.38
C PHE A 209 5.65 -8.84 3.16
N GLU A 210 6.68 -8.35 2.49
CA GLU A 210 7.83 -7.66 3.11
C GLU A 210 7.59 -6.16 3.30
N THR A 211 6.42 -5.64 2.91
CA THR A 211 6.11 -4.21 3.07
C THR A 211 6.01 -3.81 4.54
N PRO A 212 6.53 -2.62 4.93
CA PRO A 212 6.57 -2.19 6.34
C PRO A 212 5.20 -2.14 7.01
N TRP A 213 4.15 -1.71 6.29
CA TRP A 213 2.79 -1.60 6.83
C TRP A 213 2.18 -2.97 7.13
N LEU A 214 2.45 -3.97 6.28
CA LEU A 214 1.93 -5.32 6.45
C LEU A 214 2.61 -6.04 7.60
N ARG A 215 3.93 -5.89 7.71
CA ARG A 215 4.69 -6.40 8.87
C ARG A 215 4.12 -5.82 10.16
N ARG A 216 3.89 -4.51 10.19
CA ARG A 216 3.34 -3.84 11.36
C ARG A 216 1.92 -4.29 11.68
N LEU A 217 1.08 -4.52 10.67
CA LEU A 217 -0.26 -5.07 10.85
C LEU A 217 -0.22 -6.48 11.47
N LEU A 218 0.69 -7.32 11.01
CA LEU A 218 0.86 -8.68 11.55
C LEU A 218 1.45 -8.71 12.97
N GLU A 219 2.25 -7.71 13.37
CA GLU A 219 2.69 -7.55 14.77
C GLU A 219 1.51 -7.32 15.73
N LEU A 220 0.39 -6.78 15.23
CA LEU A 220 -0.83 -6.56 16.01
C LEU A 220 -1.78 -7.76 16.07
N LYS A 221 -1.34 -8.96 15.68
CA LYS A 221 -2.18 -10.18 15.62
C LYS A 221 -2.91 -10.48 16.94
N ASP A 222 -2.25 -10.26 18.07
CA ASP A 222 -2.77 -10.55 19.40
C ASP A 222 -3.35 -9.27 20.10
N ILE A 223 -3.77 -8.27 19.30
CA ILE A 223 -4.32 -7.03 19.83
C ILE A 223 -5.58 -7.28 20.65
N GLU A 224 -5.58 -6.87 21.92
CA GLU A 224 -6.76 -6.96 22.80
C GLU A 224 -7.43 -5.61 23.02
N GLU A 225 -6.64 -4.54 23.07
CA GLU A 225 -7.11 -3.18 23.31
C GLU A 225 -6.55 -2.19 22.28
N LEU A 226 -7.33 -1.16 21.96
CA LEU A 226 -6.88 -0.07 21.09
C LEU A 226 -6.23 1.03 21.92
N ASP A 227 -5.05 1.45 21.52
CA ASP A 227 -4.41 2.65 22.03
C ASP A 227 -4.38 3.78 20.98
N ARG A 228 -3.86 4.93 21.37
CA ARG A 228 -3.77 6.10 20.49
C ARG A 228 -2.80 5.86 19.34
N ASP A 229 -1.72 5.16 19.58
CA ASP A 229 -0.64 4.95 18.61
C ASP A 229 -1.12 4.02 17.48
N ILE A 230 -1.85 2.97 17.84
CA ILE A 230 -2.50 2.07 16.87
C ILE A 230 -3.52 2.83 16.01
N ILE A 231 -4.35 3.70 16.61
CA ILE A 231 -5.32 4.51 15.87
C ILE A 231 -4.62 5.46 14.89
N VAL A 232 -3.56 6.14 15.32
CA VAL A 232 -2.77 7.06 14.47
C VAL A 232 -2.11 6.32 13.32
N GLU A 233 -1.58 5.14 13.59
CA GLU A 233 -0.84 4.36 12.61
C GLU A 233 -1.77 3.69 11.57
N MET A 234 -2.89 3.13 12.02
CA MET A 234 -3.75 2.29 11.18
C MET A 234 -4.87 3.06 10.49
N ILE A 235 -5.43 4.09 11.14
CA ILE A 235 -6.67 4.75 10.70
C ILE A 235 -6.40 6.14 10.12
N ASP A 236 -6.91 6.41 8.92
CA ASP A 236 -6.96 7.75 8.35
C ASP A 236 -8.18 8.51 8.84
N GLN A 237 -9.38 7.93 8.72
CA GLN A 237 -10.63 8.58 9.09
C GLN A 237 -11.74 7.58 9.41
N ILE A 238 -12.59 7.95 10.38
CA ILE A 238 -13.84 7.25 10.69
C ILE A 238 -15.00 8.20 10.41
N THR A 239 -15.90 7.81 9.50
CA THR A 239 -17.09 8.60 9.14
C THR A 239 -18.32 7.94 9.71
N VAL A 240 -19.11 8.71 10.48
CA VAL A 240 -20.34 8.24 11.15
C VAL A 240 -21.55 8.77 10.40
N TYR A 241 -22.39 7.86 9.92
CA TYR A 241 -23.66 8.14 9.23
C TYR A 241 -24.85 7.87 10.13
N GLU A 242 -26.05 8.13 9.60
CA GLU A 242 -27.31 7.77 10.27
C GLU A 242 -27.38 6.28 10.62
N ASN A 243 -28.19 5.96 11.62
CA ASN A 243 -28.38 4.58 12.09
C ASN A 243 -27.08 3.87 12.53
N ARG A 244 -26.11 4.65 13.02
CA ARG A 244 -24.79 4.16 13.48
C ARG A 244 -23.99 3.42 12.39
N LYS A 245 -24.27 3.67 11.13
CA LYS A 245 -23.42 3.16 10.05
C LYS A 245 -22.06 3.86 10.10
N LEU A 246 -21.00 3.07 10.02
CA LEU A 246 -19.62 3.55 10.05
C LEU A 246 -18.92 3.24 8.74
N LYS A 247 -18.07 4.16 8.30
CA LYS A 247 -17.09 3.91 7.28
C LYS A 247 -15.71 4.18 7.90
N ILE A 248 -14.88 3.16 7.98
CA ILE A 248 -13.50 3.26 8.45
C ILE A 248 -12.61 3.30 7.21
N SER A 249 -11.74 4.30 7.13
CA SER A 249 -10.72 4.42 6.10
C SER A 249 -9.37 4.17 6.77
N TYR A 250 -8.64 3.20 6.26
CA TYR A 250 -7.32 2.82 6.77
C TYR A 250 -6.21 3.51 5.99
N ASN A 251 -5.07 3.75 6.64
CA ASN A 251 -3.89 4.36 6.01
C ASN A 251 -3.26 3.48 4.91
N PHE A 252 -3.57 2.18 4.94
CA PHE A 252 -3.11 1.15 3.99
C PHE A 252 -4.27 0.58 3.14
N GLY A 253 -5.40 1.29 3.04
CA GLY A 253 -6.60 0.77 2.39
C GLY A 253 -6.39 0.43 0.92
N ASN A 254 -5.70 1.28 0.18
CA ASN A 254 -5.41 1.05 -1.24
C ASN A 254 -4.45 -0.12 -1.45
N GLU A 255 -3.42 -0.23 -0.60
CA GLU A 255 -2.45 -1.32 -0.63
C GLU A 255 -3.12 -2.66 -0.28
N LEU A 256 -4.05 -2.63 0.68
CA LEU A 256 -4.82 -3.81 1.06
C LEU A 256 -5.75 -4.27 -0.07
N GLU A 257 -6.46 -3.37 -0.73
CA GLU A 257 -7.30 -3.67 -1.89
C GLU A 257 -6.46 -4.25 -3.04
N HIS A 258 -5.28 -3.70 -3.28
CA HIS A 258 -4.32 -4.22 -4.24
C HIS A 258 -3.85 -5.63 -3.90
N LEU A 259 -3.52 -5.88 -2.63
CA LEU A 259 -3.11 -7.19 -2.14
C LEU A 259 -4.21 -8.24 -2.37
N PHE A 260 -5.45 -7.94 -1.99
CA PHE A 260 -6.57 -8.86 -2.17
C PHE A 260 -6.87 -9.10 -3.66
N SER A 261 -6.88 -8.06 -4.50
CA SER A 261 -7.16 -8.21 -5.93
C SER A 261 -6.08 -9.03 -6.65
N SER A 262 -4.80 -8.86 -6.33
CA SER A 262 -3.72 -9.63 -6.95
C SER A 262 -3.76 -11.11 -6.60
N VAL A 263 -4.13 -11.47 -5.37
CA VAL A 263 -4.21 -12.88 -4.94
C VAL A 263 -5.48 -13.56 -5.46
N TYR A 264 -6.64 -12.87 -5.43
CA TYR A 264 -7.91 -13.48 -5.86
C TYR A 264 -8.08 -13.53 -7.39
N CYS A 265 -7.44 -12.66 -8.18
CA CYS A 265 -7.44 -12.77 -9.65
C CYS A 265 -6.71 -14.03 -10.13
N GLU A 266 -5.63 -14.45 -9.48
CA GLU A 266 -4.92 -15.68 -9.82
C GLU A 266 -5.76 -16.95 -9.58
N ASP A 267 -6.65 -16.95 -8.58
CA ASP A 267 -7.49 -18.10 -8.27
C ASP A 267 -8.67 -18.29 -9.24
N LEU A 268 -9.15 -17.21 -9.86
CA LEU A 268 -10.23 -17.28 -10.84
C LEU A 268 -9.76 -17.82 -12.21
N GLU A 269 -8.54 -17.51 -12.61
CA GLU A 269 -7.95 -18.02 -13.85
C GLU A 269 -7.58 -19.51 -13.76
N LYS A 270 -7.20 -20.00 -12.58
CA LYS A 270 -6.87 -21.42 -12.35
C LYS A 270 -8.08 -22.34 -12.25
N LYS A 271 -9.28 -21.81 -12.03
CA LYS A 271 -10.54 -22.58 -11.99
C LYS A 271 -11.29 -22.62 -13.33
N ALA A 272 -10.78 -21.94 -14.35
CA ALA A 272 -11.38 -21.86 -15.68
C ALA A 272 -10.68 -22.74 -16.74
N ILE A 273 -9.77 -23.63 -16.32
CA ILE A 273 -9.15 -24.71 -17.12
C ILE A 273 -9.58 -26.06 -16.45
#